data_75f370027bf5b424eccd3d7538bddce8
#
_entry.id   75f370027bf5b424eccd3d7538bddce8
#
_cell.length_a   1.000
_cell.length_b   1.000
_cell.length_c   1.000
_cell.angle_alpha   90.00
_cell.angle_beta   90.00
_cell.angle_gamma   90.00
#
_symmetry.space_group_name_H-M   'P 1'
#
loop_
_entity.id
_entity.type
_entity.pdbx_description
1 polymer ?
#
loop_
_entity_poly.entity_id
_entity_poly.type
_entity_poly.pdbx_seq_one_letter_code
_entity_poly.pdbx_strand_id
1 'polypeptide(L)'
;WAASWEFQALLKARACAGDAELGTLYEQGVAPYVWEASRRENFVEDARAMRRRVEKESVPRGGEDRRIKLGPGGLRDVEFTVQLLQLVHGRSDESLRVRGTLEALDALSAGGYVSRTDAAALSGCYKALRLLEHRSQLFRLRRTHNLPEKEENLRRIERGISDCLGRGDSLW
;
A
#
# COMPACT_ATOMS: atom_id res chain seq x y z
N TRP A 1 15.09 19.31 2.15
CA TRP A 1 13.93 20.05 1.60
C TRP A 1 12.81 19.14 1.10
N ALA A 2 13.06 17.86 0.80
CA ALA A 2 12.00 16.90 0.44
C ALA A 2 11.14 16.55 1.66
N ALA A 3 9.83 16.43 1.48
CA ALA A 3 8.91 16.03 2.53
C ALA A 3 8.97 14.53 2.82
N SER A 4 8.62 14.09 4.03
CA SER A 4 8.72 12.68 4.45
C SER A 4 7.91 11.73 3.55
N TRP A 5 6.77 12.17 3.01
CA TRP A 5 5.93 11.38 2.11
C TRP A 5 6.56 11.14 0.72
N GLU A 6 7.48 12.01 0.27
CA GLU A 6 8.17 11.81 -1.01
C GLU A 6 9.09 10.59 -0.93
N PHE A 7 9.72 10.34 0.21
CA PHE A 7 10.51 9.13 0.42
C PHE A 7 9.66 7.86 0.44
N GLN A 8 8.45 7.94 0.99
CA GLN A 8 7.50 6.81 0.88
C GLN A 8 7.13 6.51 -0.58
N ALA A 9 6.92 7.53 -1.40
CA ALA A 9 6.67 7.33 -2.83
C ALA A 9 7.87 6.70 -3.54
N LEU A 10 9.09 7.16 -3.22
CA LEU A 10 10.33 6.69 -3.82
C LEU A 10 10.71 5.24 -3.42
N LEU A 11 10.18 4.70 -2.32
CA LEU A 11 10.35 3.29 -1.96
C LEU A 11 9.99 2.31 -3.10
N LYS A 12 9.03 2.71 -3.94
CA LYS A 12 8.54 1.90 -5.05
C LYS A 12 9.06 2.37 -6.41
N ALA A 13 10.00 3.31 -6.41
CA ALA A 13 10.59 3.80 -7.65
C ALA A 13 11.33 2.69 -8.38
N ARG A 14 11.06 2.56 -9.68
CA ARG A 14 11.73 1.62 -10.59
C ARG A 14 11.66 2.12 -12.01
N ALA A 15 12.68 1.85 -12.77
CA ALA A 15 12.62 2.03 -14.22
C ALA A 15 11.64 1.01 -14.81
N CYS A 16 10.77 1.45 -15.71
CA CYS A 16 9.77 0.60 -16.36
C CYS A 16 9.77 0.75 -17.89
N ALA A 17 10.40 1.79 -18.42
CA ALA A 17 10.56 2.05 -19.83
C ALA A 17 11.68 3.09 -20.06
N GLY A 18 12.16 3.19 -21.29
CA GLY A 18 13.21 4.13 -21.68
C GLY A 18 14.60 3.52 -21.59
N ASP A 19 15.60 4.36 -21.35
CA ASP A 19 17.00 3.95 -21.24
C ASP A 19 17.25 3.22 -19.92
N ALA A 20 17.73 1.96 -20.02
CA ALA A 20 17.93 1.09 -18.86
C ALA A 20 19.11 1.55 -17.97
N GLU A 21 20.16 2.13 -18.56
CA GLU A 21 21.31 2.64 -17.84
C GLU A 21 20.94 3.88 -17.02
N LEU A 22 20.23 4.82 -17.63
CA LEU A 22 19.68 5.99 -16.94
C LEU A 22 18.72 5.59 -15.81
N GLY A 23 17.87 4.58 -16.04
CA GLY A 23 16.98 4.03 -15.04
C GLY A 23 17.73 3.48 -13.83
N THR A 24 18.79 2.72 -14.07
CA THR A 24 19.66 2.15 -13.04
C THR A 24 20.38 3.25 -12.25
N LEU A 25 20.93 4.24 -12.94
CA LEU A 25 21.60 5.39 -12.31
C LEU A 25 20.63 6.18 -11.42
N TYR A 26 19.40 6.36 -11.87
CA TYR A 26 18.36 7.03 -11.06
C TYR A 26 18.04 6.23 -9.79
N GLU A 27 17.78 4.92 -9.91
CA GLU A 27 17.47 4.07 -8.75
C GLU A 27 18.63 4.07 -7.73
N GLN A 28 19.86 3.93 -8.19
CA GLN A 28 21.05 3.98 -7.35
C GLN A 28 21.26 5.35 -6.69
N GLY A 29 21.00 6.44 -7.43
CA GLY A 29 21.13 7.81 -6.92
C GLY A 29 20.09 8.15 -5.87
N VAL A 30 18.88 7.60 -5.95
CA VAL A 30 17.76 7.88 -5.03
C VAL A 30 17.79 7.01 -3.77
N ALA A 31 18.27 5.77 -3.87
CA ALA A 31 18.24 4.80 -2.78
C ALA A 31 18.86 5.29 -1.46
N PRO A 32 20.04 5.95 -1.43
CA PRO A 32 20.61 6.48 -0.18
C PRO A 32 19.69 7.46 0.53
N TYR A 33 19.05 8.35 -0.22
CA TYR A 33 18.14 9.35 0.36
C TYR A 33 16.89 8.72 0.96
N VAL A 34 16.37 7.67 0.33
CA VAL A 34 15.20 6.93 0.83
C VAL A 34 15.53 6.25 2.16
N TRP A 35 16.63 5.52 2.22
CA TRP A 35 16.98 4.72 3.41
C TRP A 35 17.52 5.55 4.57
N GLU A 36 18.03 6.74 4.32
CA GLU A 36 18.44 7.68 5.35
C GLU A 36 17.29 8.64 5.80
N ALA A 37 16.12 8.57 5.17
CA ALA A 37 15.00 9.48 5.46
C ALA A 37 14.54 9.43 6.91
N SER A 38 14.59 8.25 7.54
CA SER A 38 14.17 8.06 8.95
C SER A 38 15.09 8.71 9.99
N ARG A 39 16.27 9.20 9.58
CA ARG A 39 17.14 10.02 10.45
C ARG A 39 16.60 11.41 10.75
N ARG A 40 15.63 11.85 9.98
CA ARG A 40 15.06 13.19 10.17
C ARG A 40 14.29 13.25 11.48
N GLU A 41 14.49 14.35 12.18
CA GLU A 41 13.67 14.67 13.34
C GLU A 41 12.18 14.67 12.95
N ASN A 42 11.34 14.11 13.81
CA ASN A 42 9.88 14.00 13.62
C ASN A 42 9.42 13.22 12.38
N PHE A 43 10.29 12.40 11.75
CA PHE A 43 9.95 11.67 10.52
C PHE A 43 8.68 10.82 10.64
N VAL A 44 8.52 10.09 11.75
CA VAL A 44 7.35 9.23 12.00
C VAL A 44 6.09 10.05 12.21
N GLU A 45 6.20 11.15 12.97
CA GLU A 45 5.12 12.09 13.23
C GLU A 45 4.63 12.78 11.95
N ASP A 46 5.55 13.21 11.11
CA ASP A 46 5.25 13.81 9.79
C ASP A 46 4.53 12.83 8.87
N ALA A 47 5.01 11.58 8.80
CA ALA A 47 4.37 10.53 8.01
C ALA A 47 2.93 10.25 8.50
N ARG A 48 2.73 10.16 9.82
CA ARG A 48 1.41 10.00 10.43
C ARG A 48 0.50 11.22 10.20
N ALA A 49 1.06 12.42 10.30
CA ALA A 49 0.31 13.66 10.04
C ALA A 49 -0.14 13.74 8.59
N MET A 50 0.73 13.37 7.66
CA MET A 50 0.39 13.28 6.23
C MET A 50 -0.73 12.28 5.98
N ARG A 51 -0.69 11.08 6.60
CA ARG A 51 -1.76 10.08 6.46
C ARG A 51 -3.11 10.64 6.95
N ARG A 52 -3.13 11.29 8.13
CA ARG A 52 -4.35 11.94 8.66
C ARG A 52 -4.86 13.04 7.76
N ARG A 53 -3.98 13.81 7.11
CA ARG A 53 -4.38 14.84 6.14
C ARG A 53 -5.06 14.22 4.92
N VAL A 54 -4.43 13.21 4.30
CA VAL A 54 -5.00 12.49 3.16
C VAL A 54 -6.36 11.89 3.48
N GLU A 55 -6.52 11.33 4.68
CA GLU A 55 -7.79 10.80 5.15
C GLU A 55 -8.88 11.88 5.22
N LYS A 56 -8.57 13.03 5.84
CA LYS A 56 -9.50 14.15 5.98
C LYS A 56 -9.86 14.81 4.64
N GLU A 57 -8.87 15.06 3.78
CA GLU A 57 -9.08 15.69 2.47
C GLU A 57 -9.82 14.78 1.48
N SER A 58 -9.77 13.48 1.70
CA SER A 58 -10.44 12.49 0.86
C SER A 58 -11.93 12.35 1.18
N VAL A 59 -12.48 13.07 2.16
CA VAL A 59 -13.88 12.92 2.63
C VAL A 59 -14.85 13.78 1.83
N PRO A 60 -15.58 13.22 0.82
CA PRO A 60 -16.88 13.74 0.46
C PRO A 60 -17.87 13.38 1.58
N ARG A 61 -18.77 14.28 1.94
CA ARG A 61 -19.80 14.04 2.94
C ARG A 61 -20.71 12.87 2.50
N GLY A 62 -20.72 11.80 3.29
CA GLY A 62 -21.51 10.58 3.05
C GLY A 62 -20.76 9.49 2.27
N GLY A 63 -20.81 8.25 2.74
CA GLY A 63 -20.20 7.08 2.09
C GLY A 63 -18.80 6.70 2.59
N GLU A 64 -18.46 7.06 3.83
CA GLU A 64 -17.18 6.74 4.45
C GLU A 64 -16.91 5.24 4.48
N ASP A 65 -17.93 4.44 4.77
CA ASP A 65 -17.85 2.96 4.87
C ASP A 65 -17.58 2.25 3.53
N ARG A 66 -17.71 2.96 2.42
CA ARG A 66 -17.56 2.39 1.07
C ARG A 66 -16.20 2.65 0.45
N ARG A 67 -15.32 3.34 1.16
CA ARG A 67 -13.99 3.74 0.65
C ARG A 67 -12.93 2.70 0.99
N ILE A 68 -12.76 1.75 0.07
CA ILE A 68 -11.81 0.64 0.23
C ILE A 68 -10.34 1.07 0.17
N LYS A 69 -10.03 2.22 -0.40
CA LYS A 69 -8.64 2.67 -0.55
C LYS A 69 -8.22 3.71 0.47
N LEU A 70 -8.98 4.78 0.61
CA LEU A 70 -8.58 5.95 1.41
C LEU A 70 -9.33 6.07 2.75
N GLY A 71 -10.36 5.26 2.95
CA GLY A 71 -11.09 5.19 4.23
C GLY A 71 -10.26 4.55 5.34
N PRO A 72 -10.69 4.73 6.61
CA PRO A 72 -10.06 4.07 7.75
C PRO A 72 -10.01 2.55 7.57
N GLY A 73 -8.87 1.94 7.84
CA GLY A 73 -8.66 0.49 7.63
C GLY A 73 -8.55 0.07 6.16
N GLY A 74 -8.52 1.03 5.21
CA GLY A 74 -8.44 0.74 3.78
C GLY A 74 -7.02 0.36 3.31
N LEU A 75 -6.90 0.11 2.00
CA LEU A 75 -5.63 -0.28 1.36
C LEU A 75 -4.46 0.66 1.72
N ARG A 76 -4.73 1.97 1.77
CA ARG A 76 -3.70 2.96 2.06
C ARG A 76 -3.15 2.82 3.48
N ASP A 77 -3.94 2.40 4.45
CA ASP A 77 -3.47 2.21 5.82
C ASP A 77 -2.48 1.05 5.92
N VAL A 78 -2.76 -0.06 5.24
CA VAL A 78 -1.82 -1.19 5.17
C VAL A 78 -0.53 -0.75 4.45
N GLU A 79 -0.65 -0.11 3.28
CA GLU A 79 0.50 0.36 2.50
C GLU A 79 1.37 1.34 3.30
N PHE A 80 0.76 2.32 3.98
CA PHE A 80 1.50 3.30 4.78
C PHE A 80 2.19 2.68 5.99
N THR A 81 1.53 1.75 6.67
CA THR A 81 2.11 1.06 7.82
C THR A 81 3.35 0.27 7.38
N VAL A 82 3.24 -0.54 6.34
CA VAL A 82 4.35 -1.33 5.80
C VAL A 82 5.50 -0.43 5.35
N GLN A 83 5.21 0.62 4.57
CA GLN A 83 6.23 1.55 4.07
C GLN A 83 6.92 2.32 5.19
N LEU A 84 6.18 2.74 6.23
CA LEU A 84 6.76 3.42 7.37
C LEU A 84 7.75 2.51 8.11
N LEU A 85 7.37 1.26 8.34
CA LEU A 85 8.25 0.26 8.97
C LEU A 85 9.49 -0.04 8.10
N GLN A 86 9.31 -0.15 6.78
CA GLN A 86 10.43 -0.29 5.86
C GLN A 86 11.41 0.89 5.96
N LEU A 87 10.92 2.14 5.98
CA LEU A 87 11.77 3.33 6.07
C LEU A 87 12.50 3.43 7.41
N VAL A 88 11.85 3.03 8.50
CA VAL A 88 12.45 3.07 9.85
C VAL A 88 13.52 2.00 9.99
N HIS A 89 13.25 0.77 9.57
CA HIS A 89 14.14 -0.38 9.82
C HIS A 89 15.04 -0.73 8.64
N GLY A 90 14.63 -0.46 7.40
CA GLY A 90 15.38 -0.81 6.18
C GLY A 90 16.70 -0.06 6.00
N ARG A 91 16.97 0.94 6.86
CA ARG A 91 18.28 1.57 6.94
C ARG A 91 19.33 0.58 7.46
N SER A 92 19.01 -0.15 8.51
CA SER A 92 19.89 -1.13 9.17
C SER A 92 19.71 -2.55 8.67
N ASP A 93 18.56 -2.86 8.07
CA ASP A 93 18.20 -4.18 7.55
C ASP A 93 17.83 -4.10 6.07
N GLU A 94 18.79 -4.49 5.21
CA GLU A 94 18.63 -4.46 3.76
C GLU A 94 17.61 -5.46 3.23
N SER A 95 17.29 -6.52 4.00
CA SER A 95 16.27 -7.50 3.61
C SER A 95 14.87 -6.89 3.48
N LEU A 96 14.64 -5.74 4.12
CA LEU A 96 13.40 -4.98 4.04
C LEU A 96 13.28 -4.11 2.78
N ARG A 97 14.34 -4.00 1.97
CA ARG A 97 14.39 -3.13 0.80
C ARG A 97 13.75 -3.77 -0.43
N VAL A 98 12.52 -4.25 -0.25
CA VAL A 98 11.69 -4.86 -1.29
C VAL A 98 10.54 -3.92 -1.70
N ARG A 99 10.04 -4.06 -2.94
CA ARG A 99 9.04 -3.12 -3.50
C ARG A 99 7.59 -3.55 -3.28
N GLY A 100 7.33 -4.83 -3.22
CA GLY A 100 5.97 -5.38 -3.02
C GLY A 100 5.50 -5.21 -1.59
N THR A 101 4.24 -4.81 -1.38
CA THR A 101 3.69 -4.62 -0.03
C THR A 101 3.61 -5.92 0.75
N LEU A 102 3.24 -7.03 0.07
CA LEU A 102 3.19 -8.35 0.70
C LEU A 102 4.57 -8.89 0.99
N GLU A 103 5.51 -8.78 0.04
CA GLU A 103 6.92 -9.15 0.23
C GLU A 103 7.55 -8.38 1.40
N ALA A 104 7.26 -7.07 1.50
CA ALA A 104 7.75 -6.26 2.60
C ALA A 104 7.15 -6.70 3.96
N LEU A 105 5.87 -7.07 3.98
CA LEU A 105 5.20 -7.55 5.18
C LEU A 105 5.79 -8.90 5.63
N ASP A 106 6.08 -9.79 4.69
CA ASP A 106 6.75 -11.08 4.95
C ASP A 106 8.17 -10.86 5.50
N ALA A 107 8.95 -9.95 4.88
CA ALA A 107 10.28 -9.60 5.35
C ALA A 107 10.26 -8.95 6.75
N LEU A 108 9.32 -8.04 7.02
CA LEU A 108 9.13 -7.43 8.34
C LEU A 108 8.78 -8.49 9.41
N SER A 109 7.98 -9.48 9.06
CA SER A 109 7.64 -10.57 9.97
C SER A 109 8.83 -11.50 10.19
N ALA A 110 9.57 -11.84 9.16
CA ALA A 110 10.78 -12.65 9.27
C ALA A 110 11.86 -11.99 10.12
N GLY A 111 12.03 -10.67 9.99
CA GLY A 111 12.95 -9.86 10.81
C GLY A 111 12.46 -9.59 12.24
N GLY A 112 11.24 -10.00 12.60
CA GLY A 112 10.69 -9.81 13.96
C GLY A 112 10.16 -8.39 14.24
N TYR A 113 10.03 -7.55 13.23
CA TYR A 113 9.50 -6.18 13.36
C TYR A 113 7.96 -6.15 13.44
N VAL A 114 7.31 -7.19 12.94
CA VAL A 114 5.86 -7.40 13.02
C VAL A 114 5.59 -8.82 13.49
N SER A 115 4.61 -9.03 14.36
CA SER A 115 4.26 -10.38 14.79
C SER A 115 3.73 -11.22 13.61
N ARG A 116 3.95 -12.53 13.64
CA ARG A 116 3.43 -13.43 12.59
C ARG A 116 1.92 -13.36 12.46
N THR A 117 1.22 -13.20 13.58
CA THR A 117 -0.24 -13.08 13.61
C THR A 117 -0.71 -11.80 12.94
N ASP A 118 -0.09 -10.66 13.25
CA ASP A 118 -0.45 -9.37 12.65
C ASP A 118 -0.10 -9.33 11.17
N ALA A 119 1.06 -9.87 10.79
CA ALA A 119 1.47 -9.95 9.39
C ALA A 119 0.49 -10.80 8.57
N ALA A 120 0.06 -11.95 9.08
CA ALA A 120 -0.93 -12.79 8.42
C ALA A 120 -2.29 -12.10 8.30
N ALA A 121 -2.75 -11.41 9.35
CA ALA A 121 -3.99 -10.65 9.34
C ALA A 121 -3.94 -9.49 8.32
N LEU A 122 -2.89 -8.69 8.34
CA LEU A 122 -2.69 -7.58 7.39
C LEU A 122 -2.60 -8.08 5.95
N SER A 123 -1.89 -9.19 5.71
CA SER A 123 -1.77 -9.81 4.38
C SER A 123 -3.14 -10.25 3.86
N GLY A 124 -3.94 -10.93 4.68
CA GLY A 124 -5.29 -11.35 4.34
C GLY A 124 -6.20 -10.17 4.02
N CYS A 125 -6.22 -9.16 4.88
CA CYS A 125 -6.99 -7.93 4.66
C CYS A 125 -6.55 -7.19 3.38
N TYR A 126 -5.25 -7.06 3.15
CA TYR A 126 -4.73 -6.39 1.96
C TYR A 126 -5.15 -7.10 0.67
N LYS A 127 -5.02 -8.43 0.62
CA LYS A 127 -5.46 -9.25 -0.52
C LYS A 127 -6.95 -9.08 -0.79
N ALA A 128 -7.78 -9.15 0.25
CA ALA A 128 -9.24 -8.98 0.14
C ALA A 128 -9.60 -7.58 -0.39
N LEU A 129 -8.99 -6.52 0.16
CA LEU A 129 -9.22 -5.14 -0.28
C LEU A 129 -8.75 -4.89 -1.72
N ARG A 130 -7.63 -5.51 -2.14
CA ARG A 130 -7.15 -5.45 -3.53
C ARG A 130 -8.12 -6.12 -4.48
N LEU A 131 -8.64 -7.29 -4.11
CA LEU A 131 -9.63 -7.99 -4.91
C LEU A 131 -10.90 -7.15 -5.08
N LEU A 132 -11.40 -6.55 -3.99
CA LEU A 132 -12.53 -5.63 -4.03
C LEU A 132 -12.27 -4.42 -4.93
N GLU A 133 -11.09 -3.80 -4.82
CA GLU A 133 -10.70 -2.66 -5.69
C GLU A 133 -10.71 -3.07 -7.16
N HIS A 134 -10.04 -4.17 -7.51
CA HIS A 134 -9.95 -4.63 -8.90
C HIS A 134 -11.33 -4.99 -9.47
N ARG A 135 -12.16 -5.72 -8.72
CA ARG A 135 -13.51 -6.07 -9.16
C ARG A 135 -14.40 -4.84 -9.35
N SER A 136 -14.28 -3.85 -8.46
CA SER A 136 -15.02 -2.59 -8.58
C SER A 136 -14.61 -1.79 -9.81
N GLN A 137 -13.31 -1.79 -10.15
CA GLN A 137 -12.79 -1.11 -11.34
C GLN A 137 -13.17 -1.82 -12.63
N LEU A 138 -13.02 -3.15 -12.67
CA LEU A 138 -13.36 -3.97 -13.84
C LEU A 138 -14.86 -3.95 -14.16
N PHE A 139 -15.72 -3.84 -13.17
CA PHE A 139 -17.17 -3.83 -13.34
C PHE A 139 -17.67 -2.75 -14.32
N ARG A 140 -17.01 -1.56 -14.35
CA ARG A 140 -17.37 -0.45 -15.25
C ARG A 140 -16.21 0.09 -16.08
N LEU A 141 -15.05 -0.58 -16.03
CA LEU A 141 -13.80 -0.12 -16.65
C LEU A 141 -13.47 1.34 -16.26
N ARG A 142 -13.77 1.70 -15.00
CA ARG A 142 -13.56 3.05 -14.46
C ARG A 142 -12.66 3.00 -13.24
N ARG A 143 -11.75 3.95 -13.14
CA ARG A 143 -10.99 4.17 -11.92
C ARG A 143 -11.95 4.57 -10.80
N THR A 144 -12.11 3.71 -9.81
CA THR A 144 -12.90 3.96 -8.60
C THR A 144 -12.14 3.45 -7.37
N HIS A 145 -12.39 4.09 -6.24
CA HIS A 145 -11.87 3.69 -4.93
C HIS A 145 -13.00 3.45 -3.93
N ASN A 146 -14.23 3.51 -4.41
CA ASN A 146 -15.42 3.32 -3.61
C ASN A 146 -16.21 2.10 -4.10
N LEU A 147 -16.82 1.39 -3.17
CA LEU A 147 -17.83 0.39 -3.48
C LEU A 147 -19.08 1.05 -4.08
N PRO A 148 -19.78 0.37 -5.00
CA PRO A 148 -21.03 0.89 -5.55
C PRO A 148 -22.10 1.14 -4.49
N GLU A 149 -22.93 2.16 -4.68
CA GLU A 149 -24.05 2.45 -3.80
C GLU A 149 -25.23 1.49 -3.98
N LYS A 150 -25.46 1.05 -5.22
CA LYS A 150 -26.57 0.16 -5.55
C LYS A 150 -26.26 -1.27 -5.12
N GLU A 151 -27.16 -1.86 -4.35
CA GLU A 151 -27.03 -3.23 -3.84
C GLU A 151 -26.86 -4.28 -4.94
N GLU A 152 -27.55 -4.12 -6.06
CA GLU A 152 -27.42 -4.99 -7.23
C GLU A 152 -25.96 -5.05 -7.73
N ASN A 153 -25.27 -3.90 -7.76
CA ASN A 153 -23.88 -3.82 -8.18
C ASN A 153 -22.94 -4.43 -7.14
N LEU A 154 -23.25 -4.26 -5.85
CA LEU A 154 -22.50 -4.91 -4.76
C LEU A 154 -22.58 -6.43 -4.88
N ARG A 155 -23.78 -6.98 -5.07
CA ARG A 155 -23.99 -8.42 -5.26
C ARG A 155 -23.26 -9.01 -6.47
N ARG A 156 -23.05 -8.20 -7.53
CA ARG A 156 -22.24 -8.62 -8.69
C ARG A 156 -20.76 -8.73 -8.33
N ILE A 157 -20.23 -7.75 -7.58
CA ILE A 157 -18.85 -7.77 -7.12
C ILE A 157 -18.65 -8.94 -6.15
N GLU A 158 -19.57 -9.13 -5.19
CA GLU A 158 -19.56 -10.20 -4.21
C GLU A 158 -19.51 -11.60 -4.85
N ARG A 159 -20.36 -11.86 -5.85
CA ARG A 159 -20.31 -13.12 -6.62
C ARG A 159 -18.94 -13.33 -7.27
N GLY A 160 -18.40 -12.30 -7.92
CA GLY A 160 -17.09 -12.39 -8.54
C GLY A 160 -15.94 -12.64 -7.55
N ILE A 161 -16.09 -12.20 -6.30
CA ILE A 161 -15.13 -12.47 -5.22
C ILE A 161 -15.28 -13.89 -4.72
N SER A 162 -16.51 -14.34 -4.46
CA SER A 162 -16.80 -15.70 -4.01
C SER A 162 -16.28 -16.75 -4.98
N ASP A 163 -16.43 -16.51 -6.29
CA ASP A 163 -15.90 -17.37 -7.33
C ASP A 163 -14.36 -17.46 -7.30
N CYS A 164 -13.66 -16.38 -6.95
CA CYS A 164 -12.22 -16.36 -6.83
C CYS A 164 -11.73 -17.04 -5.55
N LEU A 165 -12.38 -16.78 -4.41
CA LEU A 165 -12.01 -17.36 -3.13
C LEU A 165 -12.36 -18.87 -3.07
N GLY A 166 -13.45 -19.28 -3.72
CA GLY A 166 -13.90 -20.69 -3.75
C GLY A 166 -13.03 -21.59 -4.61
N ARG A 167 -12.32 -21.07 -5.60
CA ARG A 167 -11.42 -21.87 -6.46
C ARG A 167 -10.03 -22.08 -5.92
N GLY A 168 -9.70 -21.49 -4.78
CA GLY A 168 -8.33 -21.57 -4.22
C GLY A 168 -7.24 -20.93 -5.09
N ASP A 169 -7.64 -20.17 -6.09
CA ASP A 169 -6.73 -19.53 -7.03
C ASP A 169 -5.92 -18.46 -6.28
N SER A 170 -4.62 -18.66 -6.28
CA SER A 170 -3.67 -17.61 -5.93
C SER A 170 -3.90 -16.45 -6.90
N LEU A 171 -4.38 -15.33 -6.39
CA LEU A 171 -4.66 -14.13 -7.19
C LEU A 171 -3.41 -13.31 -7.51
N TRP A 172 -2.22 -13.85 -7.17
CA TRP A 172 -0.91 -13.20 -7.31
C TRP A 172 0.17 -14.20 -7.68
#